data_6ce11e1b55e3cd29797c21f273ecf1cd
#
_entry.id   6ce11e1b55e3cd29797c21f273ecf1cd
#
_cell.length_a   1.000
_cell.length_b   1.000
_cell.length_c   1.000
_cell.angle_alpha   90.00
_cell.angle_beta   90.00
_cell.angle_gamma   90.00
#
_symmetry.space_group_name_H-M   'P 1'
#
loop_
_entity.id
_entity.type
_entity.pdbx_description
1 polymer ?
#
loop_
_entity_poly.entity_id
_entity_poly.type
_entity_poly.pdbx_seq_one_letter_code
_entity_poly.pdbx_strand_id
1 'polypeptide(L)'
;MIIYYSMIGWIIITWIFSLCSPDLVYKMRGSRREVYFKYALFTMAYIMIIIGLRSSVGDTEAYIKIFNELPTSISSAFSDEYTKDRGFFALSILFKRFISRDYTMWLLVISCICGIAVAKTLKSFSENFFFSMYLFITMTHFVWMLNGMRQFIAVSLLFANIALIRDRKFIKFLILTLILSTIHITAIIMIPFYFFATAEPWNKRFWLILIAVMIAGMSIDRIANTFSYVLEDSAYEGYLEAAATTAGSNIIRTIVAAAPPALALVCYKHIRSEKDRIVKISTNMSFLSAVLYFASAQSGGVLVGRFPIYFDMYNLLL
;
A
#
# COMPACT_ATOMS: atom_id res chain seq x y z
N MET A 1 2.28 21.69 4.60
CA MET A 1 1.13 22.14 3.77
C MET A 1 1.55 22.51 2.35
N ILE A 2 2.56 23.39 2.14
CA ILE A 2 3.01 23.86 0.81
C ILE A 2 3.37 22.67 -0.12
N ILE A 3 4.16 21.72 0.36
CA ILE A 3 4.57 20.53 -0.41
C ILE A 3 3.35 19.70 -0.86
N TYR A 4 2.36 19.53 -0.01
CA TYR A 4 1.14 18.83 -0.34
C TYR A 4 0.37 19.51 -1.49
N TYR A 5 0.17 20.84 -1.38
CA TYR A 5 -0.50 21.60 -2.44
C TYR A 5 0.32 21.63 -3.73
N SER A 6 1.66 21.64 -3.67
CA SER A 6 2.48 21.59 -4.87
C SER A 6 2.34 20.24 -5.61
N MET A 7 2.22 19.12 -4.90
CA MET A 7 1.95 17.81 -5.53
C MET A 7 0.59 17.79 -6.22
N ILE A 8 -0.45 18.33 -5.59
CA ILE A 8 -1.78 18.48 -6.21
C ILE A 8 -1.70 19.37 -7.45
N GLY A 9 -1.09 20.54 -7.32
CA GLY A 9 -0.90 21.49 -8.42
C GLY A 9 -0.16 20.85 -9.61
N TRP A 10 0.88 20.06 -9.35
CA TRP A 10 1.60 19.33 -10.38
C TRP A 10 0.71 18.31 -11.11
N ILE A 11 -0.11 17.56 -10.39
CA ILE A 11 -1.05 16.60 -11.01
C ILE A 11 -2.05 17.36 -11.89
N ILE A 12 -2.61 18.49 -11.40
CA ILE A 12 -3.56 19.31 -12.18
C ILE A 12 -2.88 19.84 -13.45
N ILE A 13 -1.66 20.37 -13.34
CA ILE A 13 -0.90 20.88 -14.49
C ILE A 13 -0.68 19.79 -15.54
N THR A 14 -0.21 18.61 -15.11
CA THR A 14 0.00 17.47 -16.01
C THR A 14 -1.30 16.95 -16.62
N TRP A 15 -2.41 17.03 -15.87
CA TRP A 15 -3.73 16.68 -16.37
C TRP A 15 -4.22 17.67 -17.43
N ILE A 16 -4.13 18.98 -17.17
CA ILE A 16 -4.48 20.01 -18.15
C ILE A 16 -3.64 19.86 -19.43
N PHE A 17 -2.33 19.61 -19.28
CA PHE A 17 -1.46 19.34 -20.43
C PHE A 17 -1.96 18.13 -21.25
N SER A 18 -2.46 17.09 -20.58
CA SER A 18 -3.00 15.90 -21.28
C SER A 18 -4.26 16.19 -22.09
N LEU A 19 -5.02 17.20 -21.71
CA LEU A 19 -6.19 17.67 -22.47
C LEU A 19 -5.79 18.52 -23.70
N CYS A 20 -4.72 19.32 -23.54
CA CYS A 20 -4.19 20.17 -24.62
C CYS A 20 -3.39 19.40 -25.67
N SER A 21 -2.74 18.30 -25.26
CA SER A 21 -1.83 17.52 -26.12
C SER A 21 -2.06 16.01 -25.98
N PRO A 22 -3.26 15.51 -26.30
CA PRO A 22 -3.63 14.12 -26.02
C PRO A 22 -2.73 13.11 -26.74
N ASP A 23 -2.28 13.40 -27.95
CA ASP A 23 -1.44 12.48 -28.75
C ASP A 23 -0.05 12.24 -28.13
N LEU A 24 0.46 13.21 -27.36
CA LEU A 24 1.72 13.07 -26.63
C LEU A 24 1.56 12.24 -25.36
N VAL A 25 0.36 12.21 -24.80
CA VAL A 25 0.07 11.62 -23.49
C VAL A 25 -0.57 10.25 -23.59
N TYR A 26 -1.45 10.05 -24.56
CA TYR A 26 -2.25 8.84 -24.69
C TYR A 26 -1.88 8.02 -25.92
N LYS A 27 -2.03 6.71 -25.80
CA LYS A 27 -2.07 5.76 -26.91
C LYS A 27 -3.37 5.00 -26.89
N MET A 28 -3.79 4.54 -28.05
CA MET A 28 -4.93 3.63 -28.15
C MET A 28 -4.50 2.20 -27.85
N ARG A 29 -5.25 1.53 -26.99
CA ARG A 29 -5.12 0.09 -26.73
C ARG A 29 -6.51 -0.55 -26.89
N GLY A 30 -6.80 -1.00 -28.10
CA GLY A 30 -8.17 -1.35 -28.50
C GLY A 30 -9.05 -0.09 -28.49
N SER A 31 -10.19 -0.14 -27.80
CA SER A 31 -11.11 0.99 -27.64
C SER A 31 -10.76 1.95 -26.52
N ARG A 32 -9.76 1.61 -25.67
CA ARG A 32 -9.39 2.38 -24.47
C ARG A 32 -8.20 3.30 -24.72
N ARG A 33 -8.27 4.53 -24.22
CA ARG A 33 -7.10 5.42 -24.13
C ARG A 33 -6.26 5.03 -22.90
N GLU A 34 -4.98 4.75 -23.11
CA GLU A 34 -4.02 4.43 -22.07
C GLU A 34 -2.90 5.48 -22.07
N VAL A 35 -2.54 6.01 -20.92
CA VAL A 35 -1.42 6.95 -20.77
C VAL A 35 -0.11 6.27 -21.14
N TYR A 36 0.76 6.94 -21.89
CA TYR A 36 2.12 6.45 -22.13
C TYR A 36 2.88 6.30 -20.82
N PHE A 37 3.64 5.22 -20.68
CA PHE A 37 4.39 4.96 -19.44
C PHE A 37 5.39 6.08 -19.12
N LYS A 38 6.08 6.63 -20.11
CA LYS A 38 6.98 7.77 -19.94
C LYS A 38 6.29 8.98 -19.33
N TYR A 39 5.03 9.24 -19.72
CA TYR A 39 4.27 10.36 -19.20
C TYR A 39 3.72 10.08 -17.79
N ALA A 40 3.29 8.85 -17.53
CA ALA A 40 2.93 8.42 -16.18
C ALA A 40 4.12 8.54 -15.21
N LEU A 41 5.33 8.17 -15.64
CA LEU A 41 6.55 8.36 -14.87
C LEU A 41 6.88 9.85 -14.67
N PHE A 42 6.72 10.67 -15.69
CA PHE A 42 6.93 12.11 -15.58
C PHE A 42 6.00 12.74 -14.53
N THR A 43 4.71 12.38 -14.55
CA THR A 43 3.74 12.83 -13.54
C THR A 43 4.13 12.37 -12.13
N MET A 44 4.56 11.12 -11.98
CA MET A 44 4.96 10.56 -10.68
C MET A 44 6.34 11.06 -10.22
N ALA A 45 7.23 11.46 -11.15
CA ALA A 45 8.62 11.83 -10.83
C ALA A 45 8.73 12.97 -9.81
N TYR A 46 7.88 13.97 -9.92
CA TYR A 46 7.83 15.06 -8.96
C TYR A 46 7.56 14.58 -7.53
N ILE A 47 6.60 13.66 -7.38
CA ILE A 47 6.25 13.06 -6.09
C ILE A 47 7.41 12.20 -5.57
N MET A 48 8.02 11.39 -6.45
CA MET A 48 9.18 10.56 -6.10
C MET A 48 10.36 11.39 -5.60
N ILE A 49 10.66 12.50 -6.27
CA ILE A 49 11.75 13.40 -5.90
C ILE A 49 11.47 14.05 -4.55
N ILE A 50 10.30 14.63 -4.35
CA ILE A 50 9.95 15.27 -3.07
C ILE A 50 10.02 14.27 -1.91
N ILE A 51 9.47 13.06 -2.11
CA ILE A 51 9.47 12.04 -1.07
C ILE A 51 10.89 11.49 -0.85
N GLY A 52 11.67 11.30 -1.92
CA GLY A 52 13.04 10.78 -1.84
C GLY A 52 14.03 11.73 -1.20
N LEU A 53 13.86 13.04 -1.40
CA LEU A 53 14.74 14.09 -0.84
C LEU A 53 14.33 14.56 0.57
N ARG A 54 13.39 13.88 1.22
CA ARG A 54 12.95 14.26 2.56
C ARG A 54 14.04 14.07 3.62
N SER A 55 14.01 14.88 4.68
CA SER A 55 14.98 14.80 5.79
C SER A 55 14.35 14.57 7.17
N SER A 56 13.12 15.03 7.42
CA SER A 56 12.56 15.09 8.78
C SER A 56 11.05 14.86 8.86
N VAL A 57 10.43 14.24 7.84
CA VAL A 57 8.97 14.05 7.81
C VAL A 57 8.62 12.58 8.15
N GLY A 58 7.68 12.37 9.07
CA GLY A 58 7.22 11.04 9.47
C GLY A 58 8.35 10.25 10.15
N ASP A 59 8.46 8.96 9.82
CA ASP A 59 9.48 8.06 10.37
C ASP A 59 10.88 8.26 9.74
N THR A 60 11.09 9.31 8.97
CA THR A 60 12.31 9.50 8.16
C THR A 60 13.58 9.51 9.00
N GLU A 61 13.59 10.21 10.14
CA GLU A 61 14.77 10.29 11.02
C GLU A 61 15.16 8.91 11.56
N ALA A 62 14.17 8.09 11.94
CA ALA A 62 14.41 6.72 12.37
C ALA A 62 15.03 5.87 11.25
N TYR A 63 14.53 6.01 10.02
CA TYR A 63 15.11 5.30 8.87
C TYR A 63 16.51 5.79 8.51
N ILE A 64 16.79 7.09 8.61
CA ILE A 64 18.15 7.65 8.40
C ILE A 64 19.11 7.08 9.44
N LYS A 65 18.71 7.06 10.72
CA LYS A 65 19.51 6.46 11.79
C LYS A 65 19.80 4.99 11.50
N ILE A 66 18.76 4.20 11.21
CA ILE A 66 18.89 2.78 10.85
C ILE A 66 19.89 2.62 9.70
N PHE A 67 19.75 3.37 8.59
CA PHE A 67 20.64 3.25 7.43
C PHE A 67 22.09 3.61 7.77
N ASN A 68 22.31 4.66 8.54
CA ASN A 68 23.65 5.09 8.94
C ASN A 68 24.37 4.07 9.82
N GLU A 69 23.64 3.38 10.69
CA GLU A 69 24.14 2.35 11.59
C GLU A 69 24.33 0.98 10.90
N LEU A 70 23.71 0.76 9.71
CA LEU A 70 23.87 -0.50 8.99
C LEU A 70 25.33 -0.83 8.68
N PRO A 71 25.76 -2.08 8.94
CA PRO A 71 27.07 -2.56 8.55
C PRO A 71 27.20 -2.65 7.02
N THR A 72 28.44 -2.77 6.53
CA THR A 72 28.70 -3.00 5.09
C THR A 72 29.00 -4.46 4.76
N SER A 73 29.04 -5.34 5.77
CA SER A 73 29.22 -6.79 5.55
C SER A 73 27.88 -7.46 5.26
N ILE A 74 27.81 -8.27 4.21
CA ILE A 74 26.59 -9.00 3.84
C ILE A 74 26.24 -10.07 4.90
N SER A 75 27.24 -10.67 5.55
CA SER A 75 27.02 -11.67 6.61
C SER A 75 26.21 -11.10 7.79
N SER A 76 26.34 -9.81 8.06
CA SER A 76 25.59 -9.14 9.13
C SER A 76 24.09 -9.10 8.90
N ALA A 77 23.62 -9.18 7.65
CA ALA A 77 22.18 -9.25 7.34
C ALA A 77 21.51 -10.52 7.89
N PHE A 78 22.31 -11.53 8.20
CA PHE A 78 21.86 -12.83 8.74
C PHE A 78 22.16 -12.99 10.22
N SER A 79 22.65 -11.94 10.90
CA SER A 79 22.81 -11.93 12.35
C SER A 79 21.47 -11.92 13.08
N ASP A 80 21.48 -12.29 14.36
CA ASP A 80 20.29 -12.31 15.21
C ASP A 80 19.74 -10.89 15.48
N GLU A 81 20.53 -9.86 15.23
CA GLU A 81 20.11 -8.46 15.33
C GLU A 81 18.97 -8.11 14.34
N TYR A 82 18.94 -8.76 13.15
CA TYR A 82 17.96 -8.50 12.09
C TYR A 82 17.00 -9.67 11.92
N THR A 83 16.31 -10.08 12.98
CA THR A 83 15.36 -11.19 12.95
C THR A 83 14.09 -10.88 12.15
N LYS A 84 13.64 -9.60 12.20
CA LYS A 84 12.47 -9.10 11.46
C LYS A 84 12.92 -8.41 10.17
N ASP A 85 12.11 -8.55 9.11
CA ASP A 85 12.28 -7.83 7.84
C ASP A 85 13.70 -8.00 7.23
N ARG A 86 14.29 -9.19 7.37
CA ARG A 86 15.66 -9.51 6.92
C ARG A 86 15.93 -9.12 5.46
N GLY A 87 14.96 -9.29 4.59
CA GLY A 87 15.08 -8.90 3.18
C GLY A 87 15.29 -7.40 3.00
N PHE A 88 14.60 -6.57 3.78
CA PHE A 88 14.80 -5.13 3.75
C PHE A 88 16.21 -4.74 4.20
N PHE A 89 16.69 -5.31 5.30
CA PHE A 89 18.04 -5.04 5.80
C PHE A 89 19.11 -5.53 4.83
N ALA A 90 18.97 -6.73 4.27
CA ALA A 90 19.87 -7.27 3.27
C ALA A 90 19.99 -6.36 2.04
N LEU A 91 18.86 -5.91 1.49
CA LEU A 91 18.84 -4.98 0.35
C LEU A 91 19.46 -3.63 0.70
N SER A 92 19.24 -3.12 1.91
CA SER A 92 19.82 -1.85 2.38
C SER A 92 21.33 -1.95 2.57
N ILE A 93 21.84 -3.08 3.11
CA ILE A 93 23.27 -3.36 3.23
C ILE A 93 23.93 -3.49 1.86
N LEU A 94 23.30 -4.21 0.93
CA LEU A 94 23.76 -4.31 -0.45
C LEU A 94 23.84 -2.94 -1.13
N PHE A 95 22.80 -2.11 -0.95
CA PHE A 95 22.80 -0.75 -1.46
C PHE A 95 23.96 0.07 -0.87
N LYS A 96 24.11 0.05 0.47
CA LYS A 96 25.16 0.80 1.18
C LYS A 96 26.56 0.38 0.76
N ARG A 97 26.76 -0.90 0.47
CA ARG A 97 28.05 -1.48 0.08
C ARG A 97 28.40 -1.20 -1.38
N PHE A 98 27.47 -1.34 -2.32
CA PHE A 98 27.76 -1.38 -3.75
C PHE A 98 27.30 -0.15 -4.52
N ILE A 99 26.35 0.65 -3.97
CA ILE A 99 25.76 1.77 -4.70
C ILE A 99 26.15 3.10 -4.04
N SER A 100 25.70 3.34 -2.79
CA SER A 100 25.98 4.60 -2.10
C SER A 100 25.85 4.46 -0.59
N ARG A 101 26.69 5.20 0.15
CA ARG A 101 26.57 5.35 1.60
C ARG A 101 25.71 6.55 2.00
N ASP A 102 25.20 7.29 1.03
CA ASP A 102 24.32 8.44 1.25
C ASP A 102 22.87 7.94 1.44
N TYR A 103 22.30 8.26 2.59
CA TYR A 103 20.91 7.92 2.90
C TYR A 103 19.91 8.62 1.97
N THR A 104 20.24 9.80 1.43
CA THR A 104 19.36 10.52 0.49
C THR A 104 19.18 9.73 -0.79
N MET A 105 20.28 9.19 -1.33
CA MET A 105 20.22 8.31 -2.51
C MET A 105 19.43 7.02 -2.23
N TRP A 106 19.59 6.46 -1.03
CA TRP A 106 18.83 5.27 -0.62
C TRP A 106 17.31 5.54 -0.54
N LEU A 107 16.92 6.66 0.12
CA LEU A 107 15.53 7.08 0.19
C LEU A 107 14.94 7.38 -1.20
N LEU A 108 15.72 8.01 -2.08
CA LEU A 108 15.31 8.31 -3.46
C LEU A 108 15.05 7.03 -4.25
N VAL A 109 15.95 6.03 -4.16
CA VAL A 109 15.76 4.74 -4.85
C VAL A 109 14.53 4.02 -4.35
N ILE A 110 14.27 3.99 -3.03
CA ILE A 110 13.05 3.40 -2.49
C ILE A 110 11.82 4.14 -2.97
N SER A 111 11.85 5.47 -2.96
CA SER A 111 10.77 6.31 -3.47
C SER A 111 10.49 6.02 -4.96
N CYS A 112 11.54 5.85 -5.77
CA CYS A 112 11.42 5.46 -7.18
C CYS A 112 10.79 4.08 -7.34
N ILE A 113 11.22 3.07 -6.58
CA ILE A 113 10.65 1.72 -6.64
C ILE A 113 9.13 1.77 -6.38
N CYS A 114 8.72 2.43 -5.28
CA CYS A 114 7.32 2.56 -4.92
C CYS A 114 6.53 3.38 -5.96
N GLY A 115 7.05 4.53 -6.37
CA GLY A 115 6.37 5.41 -7.33
C GLY A 115 6.21 4.78 -8.71
N ILE A 116 7.24 4.11 -9.23
CA ILE A 116 7.17 3.36 -10.49
C ILE A 116 6.11 2.26 -10.41
N ALA A 117 6.07 1.51 -9.31
CA ALA A 117 5.09 0.46 -9.09
C ALA A 117 3.65 1.00 -9.12
N VAL A 118 3.39 2.10 -8.41
CA VAL A 118 2.08 2.78 -8.39
C VAL A 118 1.73 3.33 -9.78
N ALA A 119 2.64 4.10 -10.42
CA ALA A 119 2.40 4.69 -11.73
C ALA A 119 2.10 3.63 -12.80
N LYS A 120 2.83 2.50 -12.79
CA LYS A 120 2.60 1.37 -13.69
C LYS A 120 1.19 0.79 -13.52
N THR A 121 0.73 0.64 -12.29
CA THR A 121 -0.59 0.06 -12.00
C THR A 121 -1.70 1.02 -12.42
N LEU A 122 -1.62 2.28 -12.00
CA LEU A 122 -2.64 3.26 -12.30
C LEU A 122 -2.78 3.49 -13.81
N LYS A 123 -1.66 3.65 -14.54
CA LYS A 123 -1.74 3.81 -16.01
C LYS A 123 -2.36 2.61 -16.74
N SER A 124 -2.23 1.40 -16.16
CA SER A 124 -2.65 0.16 -16.84
C SER A 124 -4.07 -0.26 -16.47
N PHE A 125 -4.55 0.10 -15.31
CA PHE A 125 -5.79 -0.44 -14.74
C PHE A 125 -6.79 0.61 -14.27
N SER A 126 -6.41 1.89 -14.04
CA SER A 126 -7.40 2.92 -13.69
C SER A 126 -8.11 3.45 -14.93
N GLU A 127 -9.37 3.83 -14.77
CA GLU A 127 -10.15 4.46 -15.86
C GLU A 127 -9.61 5.85 -16.21
N ASN A 128 -9.22 6.62 -15.19
CA ASN A 128 -8.61 7.93 -15.37
C ASN A 128 -7.35 8.03 -14.53
N PHE A 129 -6.18 7.93 -15.17
CA PHE A 129 -4.89 7.99 -14.54
C PHE A 129 -4.70 9.23 -13.65
N PHE A 130 -5.04 10.42 -14.16
CA PHE A 130 -4.82 11.68 -13.43
C PHE A 130 -5.74 11.80 -12.23
N PHE A 131 -6.98 11.36 -12.34
CA PHE A 131 -7.91 11.32 -11.22
C PHE A 131 -7.43 10.35 -10.15
N SER A 132 -6.95 9.17 -10.52
CA SER A 132 -6.36 8.22 -9.57
C SER A 132 -5.08 8.77 -8.92
N MET A 133 -4.25 9.51 -9.66
CA MET A 133 -3.09 10.21 -9.10
C MET A 133 -3.51 11.31 -8.11
N TYR A 134 -4.56 12.05 -8.43
CA TYR A 134 -5.14 13.03 -7.52
C TYR A 134 -5.65 12.37 -6.23
N LEU A 135 -6.37 11.25 -6.34
CA LEU A 135 -6.80 10.46 -5.20
C LEU A 135 -5.62 9.88 -4.40
N PHE A 136 -4.55 9.44 -5.06
CA PHE A 136 -3.34 8.95 -4.39
C PHE A 136 -2.76 9.99 -3.41
N ILE A 137 -2.86 11.28 -3.75
CA ILE A 137 -2.42 12.36 -2.87
C ILE A 137 -3.52 12.72 -1.86
N THR A 138 -4.75 12.97 -2.29
CA THR A 138 -5.82 13.50 -1.42
C THR A 138 -6.33 12.49 -0.39
N MET A 139 -6.33 11.20 -0.70
CA MET A 139 -6.61 10.11 0.25
C MET A 139 -5.39 9.73 1.08
N THR A 140 -4.29 10.48 0.98
CA THR A 140 -3.08 10.34 1.78
C THR A 140 -2.31 9.03 1.62
N HIS A 141 -2.51 8.27 0.53
CA HIS A 141 -1.77 7.03 0.27
C HIS A 141 -0.26 7.25 0.19
N PHE A 142 0.18 8.39 -0.37
CA PHE A 142 1.59 8.74 -0.45
C PHE A 142 2.28 8.89 0.92
N VAL A 143 1.50 9.18 1.98
CA VAL A 143 2.03 9.33 3.34
C VAL A 143 2.66 8.03 3.84
N TRP A 144 2.22 6.87 3.34
CA TRP A 144 2.84 5.60 3.66
C TRP A 144 4.26 5.44 3.09
N MET A 145 4.62 6.22 2.09
CA MET A 145 6.02 6.32 1.63
C MET A 145 6.91 7.05 2.64
N LEU A 146 6.30 7.85 3.53
CA LEU A 146 6.99 8.62 4.59
C LEU A 146 6.99 7.85 5.91
N ASN A 147 5.87 7.16 6.20
CA ASN A 147 5.65 6.38 7.41
C ASN A 147 5.46 4.91 7.01
N GLY A 148 6.13 3.99 7.69
CA GLY A 148 6.01 2.57 7.34
C GLY A 148 6.60 2.20 5.98
N MET A 149 7.74 2.79 5.61
CA MET A 149 8.40 2.66 4.31
C MET A 149 8.59 1.20 3.88
N ARG A 150 9.02 0.30 4.80
CA ARG A 150 9.17 -1.14 4.54
C ARG A 150 7.86 -1.78 4.10
N GLN A 151 6.79 -1.46 4.79
CA GLN A 151 5.45 -1.96 4.47
C GLN A 151 4.99 -1.46 3.10
N PHE A 152 5.21 -0.17 2.80
CA PHE A 152 4.77 0.40 1.54
C PHE A 152 5.54 -0.12 0.33
N ILE A 153 6.80 -0.54 0.48
CA ILE A 153 7.53 -1.27 -0.57
C ILE A 153 6.75 -2.55 -0.93
N ALA A 154 6.38 -3.36 0.07
CA ALA A 154 5.63 -4.59 -0.16
C ALA A 154 4.24 -4.30 -0.77
N VAL A 155 3.51 -3.32 -0.25
CA VAL A 155 2.19 -2.89 -0.75
C VAL A 155 2.27 -2.47 -2.21
N SER A 156 3.18 -1.57 -2.56
CA SER A 156 3.30 -1.03 -3.93
C SER A 156 3.69 -2.10 -4.95
N LEU A 157 4.57 -3.03 -4.57
CA LEU A 157 4.98 -4.13 -5.43
C LEU A 157 3.88 -5.20 -5.60
N LEU A 158 3.11 -5.50 -4.55
CA LEU A 158 1.91 -6.36 -4.67
C LEU A 158 0.85 -5.70 -5.56
N PHE A 159 0.60 -4.41 -5.37
CA PHE A 159 -0.32 -3.63 -6.20
C PHE A 159 0.11 -3.59 -7.67
N ALA A 160 1.42 -3.46 -7.95
CA ALA A 160 1.97 -3.49 -9.30
C ALA A 160 1.80 -4.86 -10.01
N ASN A 161 1.54 -5.91 -9.23
CA ASN A 161 1.32 -7.26 -9.71
C ASN A 161 -0.15 -7.74 -9.58
N ILE A 162 -1.11 -6.80 -9.53
CA ILE A 162 -2.55 -7.09 -9.50
C ILE A 162 -2.99 -8.04 -10.63
N ALA A 163 -2.28 -8.04 -11.75
CA ALA A 163 -2.52 -8.97 -12.85
C ALA A 163 -2.43 -10.45 -12.43
N LEU A 164 -1.62 -10.78 -11.40
CA LEU A 164 -1.55 -12.16 -10.87
C LEU A 164 -2.86 -12.56 -10.19
N ILE A 165 -3.54 -11.61 -9.54
CA ILE A 165 -4.87 -11.84 -8.94
C ILE A 165 -5.92 -11.92 -10.04
N ARG A 166 -5.94 -10.96 -10.97
CA ARG A 166 -6.87 -10.92 -12.11
C ARG A 166 -6.83 -12.20 -12.95
N ASP A 167 -5.63 -12.69 -13.23
CA ASP A 167 -5.39 -13.86 -14.09
C ASP A 167 -5.43 -15.18 -13.30
N ARG A 168 -5.76 -15.12 -12.00
CA ARG A 168 -5.85 -16.28 -11.09
C ARG A 168 -4.56 -17.10 -10.98
N LYS A 169 -3.39 -16.44 -11.05
CA LYS A 169 -2.07 -17.06 -10.97
C LYS A 169 -1.59 -17.19 -9.52
N PHE A 170 -2.31 -17.98 -8.69
CA PHE A 170 -2.08 -18.06 -7.25
C PHE A 170 -0.63 -18.39 -6.87
N ILE A 171 -0.02 -19.41 -7.49
CA ILE A 171 1.35 -19.82 -7.13
C ILE A 171 2.36 -18.69 -7.35
N LYS A 172 2.25 -17.94 -8.46
CA LYS A 172 3.13 -16.80 -8.71
C LYS A 172 2.88 -15.65 -7.71
N PHE A 173 1.62 -15.44 -7.34
CA PHE A 173 1.26 -14.47 -6.32
C PHE A 173 1.78 -14.89 -4.94
N LEU A 174 1.67 -16.16 -4.57
CA LEU A 174 2.19 -16.72 -3.32
C LEU A 174 3.71 -16.54 -3.22
N ILE A 175 4.46 -16.94 -4.26
CA ILE A 175 5.93 -16.75 -4.29
C ILE A 175 6.30 -15.27 -4.13
N LEU A 176 5.64 -14.38 -4.88
CA LEU A 176 5.88 -12.95 -4.76
C LEU A 176 5.60 -12.46 -3.34
N THR A 177 4.48 -12.86 -2.75
CA THR A 177 4.09 -12.45 -1.40
C THR A 177 5.08 -12.95 -0.34
N LEU A 178 5.56 -14.19 -0.47
CA LEU A 178 6.59 -14.75 0.41
C LEU A 178 7.94 -14.01 0.28
N ILE A 179 8.34 -13.62 -0.92
CA ILE A 179 9.52 -12.77 -1.12
C ILE A 179 9.31 -11.41 -0.45
N LEU A 180 8.16 -10.77 -0.66
CA LEU A 180 7.86 -9.45 -0.10
C LEU A 180 7.64 -9.49 1.42
N SER A 181 7.26 -10.64 1.99
CA SER A 181 7.18 -10.81 3.45
C SER A 181 8.56 -10.76 4.12
N THR A 182 9.65 -11.03 3.39
CA THR A 182 11.01 -10.79 3.91
C THR A 182 11.36 -9.31 4.01
N ILE A 183 10.69 -8.45 3.21
CA ILE A 183 10.83 -6.98 3.30
C ILE A 183 9.93 -6.43 4.41
N HIS A 184 8.70 -6.95 4.52
CA HIS A 184 7.79 -6.64 5.61
C HIS A 184 6.82 -7.78 5.87
N ILE A 185 6.95 -8.37 7.06
CA ILE A 185 6.25 -9.61 7.41
C ILE A 185 4.73 -9.55 7.20
N THR A 186 4.10 -8.38 7.42
CA THR A 186 2.66 -8.23 7.29
C THR A 186 2.15 -8.43 5.85
N ALA A 187 3.02 -8.48 4.84
CA ALA A 187 2.61 -8.80 3.47
C ALA A 187 1.93 -10.17 3.35
N ILE A 188 2.24 -11.10 4.25
CA ILE A 188 1.66 -12.45 4.29
C ILE A 188 0.12 -12.44 4.39
N ILE A 189 -0.46 -11.35 4.93
CA ILE A 189 -1.92 -11.18 5.04
C ILE A 189 -2.61 -11.26 3.67
N MET A 190 -1.91 -10.90 2.60
CA MET A 190 -2.46 -10.94 1.25
C MET A 190 -2.71 -12.36 0.72
N ILE A 191 -2.11 -13.39 1.33
CA ILE A 191 -2.30 -14.79 0.89
C ILE A 191 -3.75 -15.26 1.08
N PRO A 192 -4.35 -15.23 2.29
CA PRO A 192 -5.75 -15.61 2.45
C PRO A 192 -6.70 -14.67 1.70
N PHE A 193 -6.39 -13.37 1.64
CA PHE A 193 -7.24 -12.39 0.93
C PHE A 193 -7.13 -12.45 -0.59
N TYR A 194 -6.18 -13.21 -1.17
CA TYR A 194 -6.20 -13.53 -2.59
C TYR A 194 -7.51 -14.20 -3.02
N PHE A 195 -7.99 -15.16 -2.21
CA PHE A 195 -9.24 -15.87 -2.51
C PHE A 195 -10.47 -14.97 -2.36
N PHE A 196 -10.44 -14.05 -1.41
CA PHE A 196 -11.48 -13.03 -1.29
C PHE A 196 -11.48 -12.07 -2.48
N ALA A 197 -10.30 -11.59 -2.89
CA ALA A 197 -10.15 -10.70 -4.04
C ALA A 197 -10.69 -11.32 -5.34
N THR A 198 -10.49 -12.63 -5.54
CA THR A 198 -10.95 -13.34 -6.75
C THR A 198 -12.39 -13.80 -6.70
N ALA A 199 -13.09 -13.64 -5.58
CA ALA A 199 -14.50 -14.00 -5.42
C ALA A 199 -15.42 -13.01 -6.17
N GLU A 200 -16.63 -13.49 -6.50
CA GLU A 200 -17.68 -12.59 -7.00
C GLU A 200 -18.18 -11.71 -5.85
N PRO A 201 -18.21 -10.36 -6.03
CA PRO A 201 -18.77 -9.47 -5.03
C PRO A 201 -20.26 -9.75 -4.81
N TRP A 202 -20.77 -9.30 -3.65
CA TRP A 202 -22.21 -9.34 -3.29
C TRP A 202 -22.81 -10.71 -3.00
N ASN A 203 -22.04 -11.81 -3.08
CA ASN A 203 -22.52 -13.12 -2.70
C ASN A 203 -22.53 -13.31 -1.16
N LYS A 204 -23.15 -14.38 -0.66
CA LYS A 204 -23.21 -14.66 0.78
C LYS A 204 -21.82 -14.80 1.42
N ARG A 205 -20.86 -15.40 0.70
CA ARG A 205 -19.47 -15.59 1.18
C ARG A 205 -18.74 -14.25 1.33
N PHE A 206 -18.97 -13.31 0.42
CA PHE A 206 -18.42 -11.95 0.49
C PHE A 206 -18.82 -11.29 1.82
N TRP A 207 -20.12 -11.27 2.17
CA TRP A 207 -20.59 -10.66 3.40
C TRP A 207 -20.12 -11.40 4.65
N LEU A 208 -20.14 -12.74 4.63
CA LEU A 208 -19.65 -13.55 5.75
C LEU A 208 -18.17 -13.30 6.06
N ILE A 209 -17.32 -13.18 5.03
CA ILE A 209 -15.91 -12.88 5.23
C ILE A 209 -15.72 -11.47 5.80
N LEU A 210 -16.44 -10.47 5.30
CA LEU A 210 -16.35 -9.10 5.84
C LEU A 210 -16.78 -9.03 7.31
N ILE A 211 -17.87 -9.72 7.68
CA ILE A 211 -18.30 -9.81 9.07
C ILE A 211 -17.25 -10.53 9.93
N ALA A 212 -16.69 -11.64 9.46
CA ALA A 212 -15.67 -12.38 10.18
C ALA A 212 -14.39 -11.52 10.39
N VAL A 213 -13.96 -10.78 9.37
CA VAL A 213 -12.81 -9.86 9.45
C VAL A 213 -13.09 -8.71 10.42
N MET A 214 -14.30 -8.18 10.40
CA MET A 214 -14.73 -7.13 11.35
C MET A 214 -14.66 -7.62 12.79
N ILE A 215 -15.24 -8.78 13.08
CA ILE A 215 -15.23 -9.38 14.42
C ILE A 215 -13.78 -9.68 14.85
N ALA A 216 -12.98 -10.30 13.99
CA ALA A 216 -11.58 -10.60 14.27
C ALA A 216 -10.76 -9.32 14.55
N GLY A 217 -10.93 -8.28 13.73
CA GLY A 217 -10.24 -7.01 13.92
C GLY A 217 -10.63 -6.28 15.20
N MET A 218 -11.91 -6.29 15.58
CA MET A 218 -12.39 -5.72 16.84
C MET A 218 -11.98 -6.53 18.07
N SER A 219 -11.67 -7.82 17.90
CA SER A 219 -11.27 -8.73 18.99
C SER A 219 -9.76 -8.87 19.14
N ILE A 220 -8.96 -8.21 18.29
CA ILE A 220 -7.52 -8.43 18.24
C ILE A 220 -6.82 -8.08 19.55
N ASP A 221 -7.27 -7.02 20.24
CA ASP A 221 -6.69 -6.60 21.52
C ASP A 221 -6.98 -7.64 22.62
N ARG A 222 -8.18 -8.23 22.60
CA ARG A 222 -8.54 -9.30 23.55
C ARG A 222 -7.71 -10.56 23.29
N ILE A 223 -7.54 -10.92 22.01
CA ILE A 223 -6.73 -12.05 21.59
C ILE A 223 -5.26 -11.81 21.99
N ALA A 224 -4.72 -10.64 21.68
CA ALA A 224 -3.35 -10.26 22.03
C ALA A 224 -3.13 -10.30 23.55
N ASN A 225 -4.04 -9.76 24.35
CA ASN A 225 -3.94 -9.78 25.83
C ASN A 225 -4.09 -11.20 26.39
N THR A 226 -4.92 -12.07 25.78
CA THR A 226 -5.07 -13.46 26.24
C THR A 226 -3.83 -14.29 25.98
N PHE A 227 -3.12 -14.01 24.90
CA PHE A 227 -1.88 -14.70 24.50
C PHE A 227 -0.61 -13.91 24.85
N SER A 228 -0.70 -12.84 25.67
CA SER A 228 0.44 -11.98 26.00
C SER A 228 1.61 -12.78 26.57
N TYR A 229 1.36 -13.72 27.50
CA TYR A 229 2.40 -14.56 28.09
C TYR A 229 3.14 -15.46 27.06
N VAL A 230 2.50 -15.80 25.93
CA VAL A 230 3.14 -16.54 24.82
C VAL A 230 3.91 -15.59 23.89
N LEU A 231 3.59 -14.30 23.94
CA LEU A 231 4.15 -13.26 23.10
C LEU A 231 5.23 -12.42 23.84
N GLU A 232 5.37 -12.57 25.16
CA GLU A 232 6.34 -11.83 25.99
C GLU A 232 7.79 -12.00 25.52
N ASP A 233 8.17 -13.18 25.01
CA ASP A 233 9.48 -13.43 24.41
C ASP A 233 9.51 -13.18 22.89
N SER A 234 8.43 -12.62 22.33
CA SER A 234 8.33 -12.43 20.90
C SER A 234 8.62 -10.99 20.52
N ALA A 235 9.00 -10.84 19.24
CA ALA A 235 9.18 -9.55 18.62
C ALA A 235 7.90 -8.67 18.58
N TYR A 236 6.79 -9.08 19.18
CA TYR A 236 5.50 -8.37 19.25
C TYR A 236 5.24 -7.68 20.60
N GLU A 237 6.10 -7.89 21.62
CA GLU A 237 5.96 -7.30 22.96
C GLU A 237 5.80 -5.77 22.90
N GLY A 238 6.68 -5.07 22.19
CA GLY A 238 6.57 -3.61 22.01
C GLY A 238 5.32 -3.14 21.24
N TYR A 239 4.67 -4.03 20.45
CA TYR A 239 3.39 -3.73 19.83
C TYR A 239 2.21 -3.88 20.76
N LEU A 240 2.27 -4.79 21.75
CA LEU A 240 1.24 -4.97 22.77
C LEU A 240 1.21 -3.77 23.71
N GLU A 241 2.37 -3.29 24.15
CA GLU A 241 2.48 -2.07 24.98
C GLU A 241 1.98 -0.83 24.22
N ALA A 242 2.36 -0.68 22.94
CA ALA A 242 1.90 0.41 22.11
C ALA A 242 0.38 0.33 21.83
N ALA A 243 -0.19 -0.87 21.67
CA ALA A 243 -1.63 -1.06 21.46
C ALA A 243 -2.43 -0.69 22.72
N ALA A 244 -1.91 -0.96 23.92
CA ALA A 244 -2.56 -0.62 25.18
C ALA A 244 -2.61 0.89 25.45
N THR A 245 -1.70 1.68 24.83
CA THR A 245 -1.55 3.12 25.10
C THR A 245 -1.99 4.02 23.95
N THR A 246 -2.30 3.46 22.77
CA THR A 246 -2.56 4.28 21.55
C THR A 246 -4.03 4.20 21.16
N ALA A 247 -4.63 5.36 20.90
CA ALA A 247 -5.98 5.45 20.36
C ALA A 247 -6.07 4.78 18.98
N GLY A 248 -7.22 4.19 18.66
CA GLY A 248 -7.52 3.58 17.37
C GLY A 248 -7.40 4.55 16.18
N SER A 249 -7.66 4.05 14.99
CA SER A 249 -7.64 4.88 13.77
C SER A 249 -8.61 6.06 13.90
N ASN A 250 -8.19 7.21 13.40
CA ASN A 250 -9.03 8.42 13.41
C ASN A 250 -10.33 8.17 12.65
N ILE A 251 -11.47 8.55 13.24
CA ILE A 251 -12.80 8.39 12.65
C ILE A 251 -12.93 9.03 11.27
N ILE A 252 -12.28 10.18 11.04
CA ILE A 252 -12.28 10.84 9.73
C ILE A 252 -11.64 9.93 8.68
N ARG A 253 -10.56 9.24 9.01
CA ARG A 253 -9.91 8.29 8.10
C ARG A 253 -10.83 7.12 7.78
N THR A 254 -11.57 6.63 8.77
CA THR A 254 -12.57 5.57 8.57
C THR A 254 -13.69 6.03 7.63
N ILE A 255 -14.20 7.26 7.80
CA ILE A 255 -15.22 7.83 6.91
C ILE A 255 -14.70 7.96 5.47
N VAL A 256 -13.48 8.48 5.29
CA VAL A 256 -12.86 8.60 3.97
C VAL A 256 -12.66 7.23 3.32
N ALA A 257 -12.19 6.24 4.06
CA ALA A 257 -12.02 4.87 3.57
C ALA A 257 -13.35 4.17 3.25
N ALA A 258 -14.46 4.58 3.87
CA ALA A 258 -15.78 4.04 3.59
C ALA A 258 -16.44 4.64 2.33
N ALA A 259 -15.93 5.76 1.80
CA ALA A 259 -16.54 6.43 0.65
C ALA A 259 -16.49 5.58 -0.64
N PRO A 260 -15.35 4.97 -1.05
CA PRO A 260 -15.32 4.11 -2.24
C PRO A 260 -16.26 2.92 -2.17
N PRO A 261 -16.31 2.08 -1.10
CA PRO A 261 -17.27 0.99 -1.03
C PRO A 261 -18.71 1.46 -0.92
N ALA A 262 -18.98 2.65 -0.33
CA ALA A 262 -20.33 3.23 -0.33
C ALA A 262 -20.78 3.60 -1.76
N LEU A 263 -19.90 4.20 -2.56
CA LEU A 263 -20.16 4.44 -3.98
C LEU A 263 -20.38 3.14 -4.75
N ALA A 264 -19.59 2.10 -4.45
CA ALA A 264 -19.77 0.79 -5.06
C ALA A 264 -21.15 0.16 -4.71
N LEU A 265 -21.68 0.41 -3.50
CA LEU A 265 -23.04 0.01 -3.14
C LEU A 265 -24.11 0.76 -3.95
N VAL A 266 -23.93 2.07 -4.15
CA VAL A 266 -24.85 2.84 -5.01
C VAL A 266 -24.82 2.32 -6.43
N CYS A 267 -23.63 1.97 -6.94
CA CYS A 267 -23.43 1.40 -8.28
C CYS A 267 -23.58 -0.12 -8.34
N TYR A 268 -24.21 -0.75 -7.32
CA TYR A 268 -24.33 -2.21 -7.18
C TYR A 268 -24.75 -2.94 -8.45
N LYS A 269 -25.81 -2.46 -9.13
CA LYS A 269 -26.34 -3.09 -10.35
C LYS A 269 -25.30 -3.08 -11.48
N HIS A 270 -24.57 -1.98 -11.61
CA HIS A 270 -23.53 -1.84 -12.64
C HIS A 270 -22.35 -2.78 -12.34
N ILE A 271 -21.83 -2.76 -11.11
CA ILE A 271 -20.70 -3.62 -10.70
C ILE A 271 -21.04 -5.10 -10.79
N ARG A 272 -22.29 -5.47 -10.48
CA ARG A 272 -22.76 -6.86 -10.61
C ARG A 272 -22.73 -7.35 -12.05
N SER A 273 -23.04 -6.49 -13.02
CA SER A 273 -23.03 -6.81 -14.45
C SER A 273 -21.66 -6.68 -15.09
N GLU A 274 -20.68 -6.06 -14.37
CA GLU A 274 -19.37 -5.78 -14.87
C GLU A 274 -18.60 -7.08 -15.18
N LYS A 275 -17.91 -7.11 -16.31
CA LYS A 275 -17.09 -8.24 -16.76
C LYS A 275 -15.61 -8.06 -16.41
N ASP A 276 -15.16 -6.81 -16.20
CA ASP A 276 -13.77 -6.54 -15.82
C ASP A 276 -13.50 -7.04 -14.41
N ARG A 277 -12.59 -7.99 -14.31
CA ARG A 277 -12.16 -8.55 -13.02
C ARG A 277 -11.44 -7.53 -12.14
N ILE A 278 -10.82 -6.50 -12.73
CA ILE A 278 -10.15 -5.45 -11.95
C ILE A 278 -11.17 -4.69 -11.11
N VAL A 279 -12.31 -4.32 -11.67
CA VAL A 279 -13.39 -3.64 -10.94
C VAL A 279 -13.90 -4.51 -9.79
N LYS A 280 -14.11 -5.82 -10.03
CA LYS A 280 -14.55 -6.76 -8.99
C LYS A 280 -13.52 -6.92 -7.87
N ILE A 281 -12.24 -7.07 -8.22
CA ILE A 281 -11.13 -7.14 -7.27
C ILE A 281 -11.08 -5.86 -6.44
N SER A 282 -11.13 -4.71 -7.10
CA SER A 282 -11.07 -3.39 -6.43
C SER A 282 -12.24 -3.19 -5.50
N THR A 283 -13.45 -3.61 -5.90
CA THR A 283 -14.63 -3.61 -5.03
C THR A 283 -14.41 -4.45 -3.78
N ASN A 284 -13.98 -5.71 -3.93
CA ASN A 284 -13.73 -6.60 -2.79
C ASN A 284 -12.70 -6.01 -1.83
N MET A 285 -11.57 -5.53 -2.37
CA MET A 285 -10.49 -4.94 -1.57
C MET A 285 -10.90 -3.64 -0.89
N SER A 286 -11.71 -2.81 -1.55
CA SER A 286 -12.25 -1.56 -1.01
C SER A 286 -13.10 -1.81 0.24
N PHE A 287 -14.01 -2.79 0.19
CA PHE A 287 -14.81 -3.18 1.36
C PHE A 287 -13.95 -3.71 2.50
N LEU A 288 -12.94 -4.51 2.18
CA LEU A 288 -12.03 -5.05 3.17
C LEU A 288 -11.23 -3.93 3.87
N SER A 289 -10.74 -2.95 3.10
CA SER A 289 -10.08 -1.76 3.64
C SER A 289 -10.97 -1.00 4.62
N ALA A 290 -12.21 -0.71 4.22
CA ALA A 290 -13.16 0.04 5.06
C ALA A 290 -13.50 -0.72 6.36
N VAL A 291 -13.73 -2.04 6.28
CA VAL A 291 -14.02 -2.88 7.45
C VAL A 291 -12.83 -2.90 8.42
N LEU A 292 -11.60 -2.99 7.91
CA LEU A 292 -10.40 -2.98 8.75
C LEU A 292 -10.14 -1.60 9.38
N TYR A 293 -10.39 -0.50 8.66
CA TYR A 293 -10.31 0.84 9.26
C TYR A 293 -11.37 1.03 10.34
N PHE A 294 -12.60 0.53 10.11
CA PHE A 294 -13.65 0.58 11.12
C PHE A 294 -13.28 -0.25 12.35
N ALA A 295 -12.81 -1.47 12.17
CA ALA A 295 -12.34 -2.32 13.26
C ALA A 295 -11.20 -1.67 14.05
N SER A 296 -10.23 -1.06 13.34
CA SER A 296 -9.12 -0.32 13.96
C SER A 296 -9.58 0.91 14.75
N ALA A 297 -10.67 1.56 14.35
CA ALA A 297 -11.21 2.68 15.12
C ALA A 297 -11.87 2.26 16.45
N GLN A 298 -12.25 0.97 16.56
CA GLN A 298 -12.89 0.39 17.75
C GLN A 298 -11.91 -0.38 18.66
N SER A 299 -10.69 -0.61 18.20
CA SER A 299 -9.62 -1.32 18.90
C SER A 299 -8.46 -0.38 19.25
N GLY A 300 -7.47 -0.82 20.04
CA GLY A 300 -6.25 -0.07 20.34
C GLY A 300 -5.37 0.32 19.15
N GLY A 301 -5.75 -0.05 17.98
CA GLY A 301 -5.54 0.57 16.68
C GLY A 301 -4.21 0.42 15.99
N VAL A 302 -3.09 0.32 16.67
CA VAL A 302 -1.77 0.38 16.01
C VAL A 302 -1.53 -0.83 15.10
N LEU A 303 -1.88 -2.02 15.55
CA LEU A 303 -1.67 -3.25 14.77
C LEU A 303 -2.69 -3.35 13.63
N VAL A 304 -3.98 -3.22 13.94
CA VAL A 304 -5.06 -3.34 12.95
C VAL A 304 -5.03 -2.20 11.95
N GLY A 305 -4.68 -0.98 12.38
CA GLY A 305 -4.64 0.22 11.55
C GLY A 305 -3.58 0.22 10.44
N ARG A 306 -2.62 -0.71 10.49
CA ARG A 306 -1.59 -0.88 9.45
C ARG A 306 -1.99 -1.85 8.34
N PHE A 307 -2.95 -2.75 8.56
CA PHE A 307 -3.36 -3.72 7.54
C PHE A 307 -4.16 -3.11 6.38
N PRO A 308 -5.04 -2.12 6.59
CA PRO A 308 -5.86 -1.56 5.52
C PRO A 308 -5.10 -1.12 4.29
N ILE A 309 -3.84 -0.64 4.41
CA ILE A 309 -3.06 -0.13 3.29
C ILE A 309 -2.85 -1.17 2.16
N TYR A 310 -2.81 -2.46 2.48
CA TYR A 310 -2.71 -3.52 1.49
C TYR A 310 -3.94 -3.59 0.57
N PHE A 311 -5.07 -3.11 1.05
CA PHE A 311 -6.37 -3.17 0.38
C PHE A 311 -6.81 -1.79 -0.12
N ASP A 312 -6.40 -0.72 0.58
CA ASP A 312 -6.80 0.66 0.34
C ASP A 312 -6.28 1.21 -1.00
N MET A 313 -5.12 0.75 -1.46
CA MET A 313 -4.58 1.11 -2.78
C MET A 313 -5.52 0.75 -3.95
N TYR A 314 -6.38 -0.26 -3.78
CA TYR A 314 -7.32 -0.69 -4.81
C TYR A 314 -8.49 0.29 -4.99
N ASN A 315 -8.74 1.19 -4.01
CA ASN A 315 -9.70 2.29 -4.14
C ASN A 315 -9.35 3.22 -5.30
N LEU A 316 -8.08 3.29 -5.69
CA LEU A 316 -7.59 4.10 -6.80
C LEU A 316 -7.97 3.55 -8.17
N LEU A 317 -8.50 2.33 -8.24
CA LEU A 317 -8.90 1.63 -9.48
C LEU A 317 -10.43 1.47 -9.58
N LEU A 318 -11.15 1.76 -8.52
CA LEU A 318 -12.60 1.70 -8.44
C LEU A 318 -13.24 3.01 -8.91
#